data_2745bf5ddc9a4576b6cd97eed201bcb7
#
_entry.id   2745bf5ddc9a4576b6cd97eed201bcb7
#
_cell.length_a   1.000
_cell.length_b   1.000
_cell.length_c   1.000
_cell.angle_alpha   90.00
_cell.angle_beta   90.00
_cell.angle_gamma   90.00
#
_symmetry.space_group_name_H-M   'P 1'
#
loop_
_entity.id
_entity.type
_entity.pdbx_description
1 polymer ?
#
loop_
_entity_poly.entity_id
_entity_poly.type
_entity_poly.pdbx_seq_one_letter_code
_entity_poly.pdbx_strand_id
1 'polypeptide(L)'
;MSELFRKNNLRVNFYEATPHPDGGAIGCRTSHLDILREARDRGLPRVLILEDDIEFIGDLREVVLPAEWSMFYLGGNWVDILNKAESDNYCQVRTWSTYGYAVASSFYDTLIEGLSGTEKEIDRYYLENIHLNHPVYMAKPQVVVPAEAFDRDSDIRGAEEGVNYGFLRDAERIHLGERDVAKPAKLRIVGGAEIKAVEDADLPTVSIITPTRNRNHFMKLAVYNFYSQNYPKDKLEWVVIDESSEPVKDLLPADDRIKYYYVNEEERKFVFESWVARYEGDPPAPHKKEYGDFYKLRLPIGLKRNMGARMATGDVIVHMDDDDYYPPNSVRLRINFLNYSKKPCVSCSSIASFNICRMISMINVPPFDMSYEKRTSEATLAYERGFWEKRRFEGGDVCSEGEAFLRGRTDEVLDIDWQGIIISLRHSGNISNRNELTEEPNGWHFGKIDNQLFLFLTSLDEKK
;
A
#
# COMPACT_ATOMS: atom_id res chain seq x y z
N MET A 1 4.96 30.01 15.00
CA MET A 1 5.62 29.22 16.07
C MET A 1 5.50 29.84 17.46
N SER A 2 6.06 31.03 17.79
CA SER A 2 5.96 31.61 19.14
C SER A 2 4.51 31.79 19.66
N GLU A 3 3.54 32.04 18.77
CA GLU A 3 2.12 32.15 19.10
C GLU A 3 1.49 30.79 19.41
N LEU A 4 1.84 29.74 18.64
CA LEU A 4 1.41 28.36 18.87
C LEU A 4 1.82 27.86 20.26
N PHE A 5 3.06 28.05 20.65
CA PHE A 5 3.56 27.64 21.97
C PHE A 5 2.98 28.48 23.10
N ARG A 6 2.76 29.78 22.88
CA ARG A 6 2.10 30.64 23.84
C ARG A 6 0.64 30.24 24.09
N LYS A 7 -0.08 29.90 23.01
CA LYS A 7 -1.47 29.42 23.07
C LYS A 7 -1.57 28.13 23.89
N ASN A 8 -0.58 27.26 23.78
CA ASN A 8 -0.50 26.01 24.54
C ASN A 8 0.22 26.15 25.90
N ASN A 9 0.53 27.40 26.35
CA ASN A 9 1.21 27.70 27.62
C ASN A 9 2.56 26.97 27.77
N LEU A 10 3.30 26.81 26.67
CA LEU A 10 4.60 26.15 26.64
C LEU A 10 5.74 27.17 26.66
N ARG A 11 6.77 26.88 27.47
CA ARG A 11 8.05 27.58 27.41
C ARG A 11 9.01 26.72 26.60
N VAL A 12 9.45 27.21 25.44
CA VAL A 12 10.34 26.52 24.53
C VAL A 12 11.64 27.29 24.34
N ASN A 13 12.72 26.57 24.16
CA ASN A 13 13.99 27.12 23.66
C ASN A 13 13.98 26.89 22.15
N PHE A 14 14.16 27.96 21.39
CA PHE A 14 14.31 27.86 19.96
C PHE A 14 15.76 27.46 19.65
N TYR A 15 15.93 26.43 18.87
CA TYR A 15 17.19 25.98 18.34
C TYR A 15 17.26 26.34 16.85
N GLU A 16 18.27 27.07 16.44
CA GLU A 16 18.46 27.41 15.04
C GLU A 16 18.99 26.18 14.29
N ALA A 17 18.28 25.74 13.26
CA ALA A 17 18.66 24.58 12.47
C ALA A 17 20.08 24.73 11.87
N THR A 18 20.85 23.67 11.86
CA THR A 18 22.19 23.66 11.31
C THR A 18 22.14 23.36 9.82
N PRO A 19 22.34 24.35 8.93
CA PRO A 19 22.44 24.09 7.50
C PRO A 19 23.62 23.15 7.20
N HIS A 20 23.40 22.15 6.33
CA HIS A 20 24.47 21.24 5.94
C HIS A 20 24.66 21.25 4.42
N PRO A 21 25.92 21.31 3.92
CA PRO A 21 26.19 21.35 2.48
C PRO A 21 25.72 20.10 1.72
N ASP A 22 25.61 18.97 2.41
CA ASP A 22 25.18 17.69 1.83
C ASP A 22 23.66 17.47 1.93
N GLY A 23 22.87 18.50 2.30
CA GLY A 23 21.43 18.50 2.24
C GLY A 23 20.70 18.56 3.59
N GLY A 24 19.39 18.83 3.53
CA GLY A 24 18.53 19.05 4.68
C GLY A 24 18.41 17.85 5.63
N ALA A 25 18.44 16.62 5.12
CA ALA A 25 18.38 15.41 5.96
C ALA A 25 19.56 15.30 6.94
N ILE A 26 20.74 15.65 6.49
CA ILE A 26 21.94 15.67 7.34
C ILE A 26 21.90 16.85 8.30
N GLY A 27 21.41 18.00 7.86
CA GLY A 27 21.17 19.18 8.69
C GLY A 27 20.18 18.88 9.81
N CYS A 28 19.07 18.27 9.51
CA CYS A 28 18.07 17.81 10.49
C CYS A 28 18.68 16.87 11.53
N ARG A 29 19.37 15.81 11.10
CA ARG A 29 20.05 14.88 12.01
C ARG A 29 21.07 15.60 12.90
N THR A 30 21.85 16.53 12.34
CA THR A 30 22.85 17.29 13.09
C THR A 30 22.21 18.17 14.15
N SER A 31 21.11 18.85 13.81
CA SER A 31 20.36 19.69 14.74
C SER A 31 19.81 18.87 15.92
N HIS A 32 19.21 17.73 15.65
CA HIS A 32 18.68 16.85 16.71
C HIS A 32 19.82 16.28 17.58
N LEU A 33 20.94 15.91 16.98
CA LEU A 33 22.12 15.42 17.68
C LEU A 33 22.70 16.49 18.64
N ASP A 34 22.77 17.74 18.20
CA ASP A 34 23.27 18.83 19.01
C ASP A 34 22.32 19.17 20.17
N ILE A 35 21.00 19.12 19.96
CA ILE A 35 20.00 19.24 21.02
C ILE A 35 20.17 18.13 22.07
N LEU A 36 20.40 16.88 21.65
CA LEU A 36 20.63 15.77 22.57
C LEU A 36 21.90 15.95 23.38
N ARG A 37 22.99 16.42 22.75
CA ARG A 37 24.24 16.76 23.43
C ARG A 37 24.05 17.87 24.46
N GLU A 38 23.37 18.95 24.11
CA GLU A 38 23.06 20.04 25.05
C GLU A 38 22.20 19.54 26.21
N ALA A 39 21.17 18.74 25.95
CA ALA A 39 20.31 18.18 26.99
C ALA A 39 21.09 17.31 27.98
N ARG A 40 21.98 16.45 27.47
CA ARG A 40 22.90 15.63 28.28
C ARG A 40 23.83 16.50 29.12
N ASP A 41 24.53 17.45 28.49
CA ASP A 41 25.55 18.28 29.15
C ASP A 41 24.90 19.19 30.24
N ARG A 42 23.66 19.57 30.07
CA ARG A 42 22.85 20.29 31.09
C ARG A 42 22.23 19.38 32.14
N GLY A 43 22.38 18.07 32.03
CA GLY A 43 21.82 17.09 32.96
C GLY A 43 20.29 17.09 33.00
N LEU A 44 19.62 17.39 31.88
CA LEU A 44 18.17 17.40 31.82
C LEU A 44 17.62 15.97 31.96
N PRO A 45 16.62 15.71 32.80
CA PRO A 45 16.07 14.36 33.00
C PRO A 45 15.37 13.83 31.74
N ARG A 46 14.96 14.70 30.84
CA ARG A 46 14.35 14.43 29.54
C ARG A 46 14.38 15.68 28.68
N VAL A 47 14.34 15.51 27.38
CA VAL A 47 14.16 16.57 26.39
C VAL A 47 12.98 16.25 25.49
N LEU A 48 12.16 17.24 25.17
CA LEU A 48 11.12 17.18 24.15
C LEU A 48 11.62 18.01 22.96
N ILE A 49 11.72 17.39 21.81
CA ILE A 49 12.12 17.99 20.53
C ILE A 49 10.86 18.12 19.68
N LEU A 50 10.65 19.32 19.17
CA LEU A 50 9.52 19.66 18.30
C LEU A 50 10.08 20.38 17.06
N GLU A 51 9.72 19.93 15.88
CA GLU A 51 10.06 20.60 14.62
C GLU A 51 9.16 21.84 14.44
N ASP A 52 9.49 22.74 13.55
CA ASP A 52 8.81 24.03 13.41
C ASP A 52 7.54 23.98 12.53
N ASP A 53 7.32 22.87 11.86
CA ASP A 53 6.21 22.60 10.94
C ASP A 53 5.07 21.78 11.59
N ILE A 54 4.87 21.87 12.88
CA ILE A 54 3.86 21.10 13.63
C ILE A 54 2.59 21.90 13.98
N GLU A 55 1.52 21.15 14.20
CA GLU A 55 0.26 21.61 14.80
C GLU A 55 -0.11 20.73 16.00
N PHE A 56 -0.58 21.34 17.10
CA PHE A 56 -1.14 20.61 18.24
C PHE A 56 -2.61 20.30 17.99
N ILE A 57 -2.95 19.00 18.00
CA ILE A 57 -4.32 18.52 17.89
C ILE A 57 -4.86 17.99 19.23
N GLY A 58 -4.01 17.87 20.25
CA GLY A 58 -4.35 17.46 21.61
C GLY A 58 -3.66 18.32 22.68
N ASP A 59 -3.98 18.07 23.94
CA ASP A 59 -3.39 18.78 25.08
C ASP A 59 -2.18 17.99 25.63
N LEU A 60 -0.99 18.58 25.58
CA LEU A 60 0.23 17.98 26.14
C LEU A 60 0.13 17.64 27.63
N ARG A 61 -0.75 18.31 28.38
CA ARG A 61 -0.95 18.05 29.82
C ARG A 61 -1.71 16.76 30.09
N GLU A 62 -2.41 16.24 29.10
CA GLU A 62 -3.15 14.98 29.15
C GLU A 62 -2.31 13.78 28.72
N VAL A 63 -1.08 14.02 28.25
CA VAL A 63 -0.17 12.95 27.82
C VAL A 63 0.26 12.13 29.03
N VAL A 64 -0.03 10.84 28.99
CA VAL A 64 0.37 9.86 29.99
C VAL A 64 1.62 9.13 29.49
N LEU A 65 2.68 9.18 30.30
CA LEU A 65 3.93 8.49 29.98
C LEU A 65 3.96 7.10 30.63
N PRO A 66 4.57 6.09 29.99
CA PRO A 66 4.88 4.82 30.62
C PRO A 66 5.82 5.00 31.82
N ALA A 67 5.84 4.02 32.74
CA ALA A 67 6.74 4.04 33.89
C ALA A 67 8.22 4.00 33.48
N GLU A 68 8.53 3.24 32.43
CA GLU A 68 9.87 3.13 31.83
C GLU A 68 9.77 3.34 30.33
N TRP A 69 10.61 4.21 29.80
CA TRP A 69 10.66 4.53 28.36
C TRP A 69 12.00 5.13 27.97
N SER A 70 12.41 4.88 26.74
CA SER A 70 13.61 5.46 26.11
C SER A 70 13.26 6.66 25.24
N MET A 71 12.25 6.49 24.39
CA MET A 71 11.70 7.54 23.55
C MET A 71 10.17 7.53 23.64
N PHE A 72 9.57 8.72 23.51
CA PHE A 72 8.12 8.87 23.51
C PHE A 72 7.69 9.87 22.44
N TYR A 73 6.98 9.41 21.45
CA TYR A 73 6.46 10.22 20.35
C TYR A 73 5.13 10.86 20.74
N LEU A 74 4.97 12.15 20.47
CA LEU A 74 3.69 12.86 20.58
C LEU A 74 2.84 12.66 19.32
N GLY A 75 3.47 12.36 18.19
CA GLY A 75 2.89 12.01 16.93
C GLY A 75 3.96 11.47 15.98
N GLY A 76 3.54 10.75 14.97
CA GLY A 76 4.44 10.13 13.99
C GLY A 76 3.66 9.31 12.96
N ASN A 77 4.35 8.93 11.91
CA ASN A 77 3.88 7.99 10.92
C ASN A 77 4.06 6.58 11.42
N TRP A 78 3.00 5.93 11.78
CA TRP A 78 3.03 4.58 12.31
C TRP A 78 3.52 3.59 11.25
N VAL A 79 4.48 2.77 11.66
CA VAL A 79 4.92 1.62 10.88
C VAL A 79 4.39 0.33 11.48
N ASP A 80 4.41 0.22 12.83
CA ASP A 80 3.95 -0.97 13.54
C ASP A 80 3.58 -0.62 14.99
N ILE A 81 2.58 -1.32 15.53
CA ILE A 81 2.27 -1.34 16.96
C ILE A 81 2.81 -2.64 17.51
N LEU A 82 3.91 -2.55 18.27
CA LEU A 82 4.62 -3.73 18.79
C LEU A 82 3.88 -4.38 19.96
N ASN A 83 3.14 -3.59 20.75
CA ASN A 83 2.32 -4.10 21.83
C ASN A 83 0.97 -3.37 21.91
N LYS A 84 -0.13 -4.09 21.65
CA LYS A 84 -1.49 -3.53 21.57
C LYS A 84 -2.21 -3.40 22.92
N ALA A 85 -1.64 -3.95 24.02
CA ALA A 85 -2.44 -4.28 25.20
C ALA A 85 -2.15 -3.48 26.47
N GLU A 86 -1.14 -2.61 26.51
CA GLU A 86 -0.66 -2.09 27.80
C GLU A 86 -1.36 -0.83 28.28
N SER A 87 -1.92 0.00 27.40
CA SER A 87 -2.58 1.25 27.78
C SER A 87 -3.53 1.77 26.72
N ASP A 88 -4.60 2.44 27.16
CA ASP A 88 -5.46 3.23 26.27
C ASP A 88 -4.82 4.58 25.87
N ASN A 89 -3.77 5.00 26.58
CA ASN A 89 -3.15 6.32 26.45
C ASN A 89 -1.87 6.32 25.62
N TYR A 90 -1.25 5.15 25.39
CA TYR A 90 -0.04 5.00 24.59
C TYR A 90 0.12 3.56 24.09
N CYS A 91 0.94 3.39 23.06
CA CYS A 91 1.32 2.07 22.55
C CYS A 91 2.80 2.05 22.17
N GLN A 92 3.42 0.87 22.27
CA GLN A 92 4.79 0.68 21.79
C GLN A 92 4.79 0.63 20.27
N VAL A 93 5.69 1.37 19.61
CA VAL A 93 5.62 1.61 18.17
C VAL A 93 6.95 1.51 17.46
N ARG A 94 6.86 1.23 16.15
CA ARG A 94 7.81 1.68 15.12
C ARG A 94 7.15 2.81 14.35
N THR A 95 7.87 3.90 14.15
CA THR A 95 7.31 5.08 13.50
C THR A 95 8.34 5.78 12.62
N TRP A 96 7.88 6.35 11.52
CA TRP A 96 8.61 7.36 10.76
C TRP A 96 8.36 8.74 11.37
N SER A 97 9.18 9.70 10.98
CA SER A 97 9.11 11.11 11.34
C SER A 97 9.60 11.44 12.75
N THR A 98 10.15 12.63 12.88
CA THR A 98 10.77 13.14 14.10
C THR A 98 10.20 14.49 14.54
N TYR A 99 9.05 14.88 13.99
CA TYR A 99 8.47 16.20 14.21
C TYR A 99 8.01 16.48 15.66
N GLY A 100 7.86 15.44 16.50
CA GLY A 100 7.49 15.64 17.91
C GLY A 100 7.78 14.42 18.78
N TYR A 101 8.91 14.39 19.48
CA TYR A 101 9.26 13.26 20.35
C TYR A 101 10.10 13.69 21.57
N ALA A 102 9.97 12.93 22.65
CA ALA A 102 10.77 13.09 23.85
C ALA A 102 11.80 11.97 24.01
N VAL A 103 12.93 12.28 24.64
CA VAL A 103 14.02 11.34 24.95
C VAL A 103 14.30 11.39 26.45
N ALA A 104 14.39 10.22 27.09
CA ALA A 104 14.80 10.12 28.50
C ALA A 104 16.32 10.27 28.65
N SER A 105 16.78 10.85 29.76
CA SER A 105 18.21 11.10 29.99
C SER A 105 19.05 9.81 29.99
N SER A 106 18.47 8.69 30.42
CA SER A 106 19.13 7.38 30.38
C SER A 106 19.46 6.89 28.96
N PHE A 107 18.90 7.56 27.95
CA PHE A 107 19.01 7.13 26.55
C PHE A 107 19.79 8.10 25.66
N TYR A 108 20.24 9.26 26.22
CA TYR A 108 20.98 10.27 25.45
C TYR A 108 22.24 9.71 24.81
N ASP A 109 23.11 9.05 25.60
CA ASP A 109 24.38 8.56 25.10
C ASP A 109 24.21 7.52 23.98
N THR A 110 23.21 6.64 24.09
CA THR A 110 22.87 5.66 23.04
C THR A 110 22.53 6.35 21.71
N LEU A 111 21.67 7.38 21.75
CA LEU A 111 21.30 8.11 20.54
C LEU A 111 22.47 8.95 19.99
N ILE A 112 23.21 9.63 20.86
CA ILE A 112 24.36 10.46 20.47
C ILE A 112 25.42 9.62 19.77
N GLU A 113 25.77 8.46 20.34
CA GLU A 113 26.74 7.54 19.75
C GLU A 113 26.26 7.03 18.39
N GLY A 114 25.02 6.55 18.34
CA GLY A 114 24.43 5.99 17.14
C GLY A 114 24.29 6.99 16.01
N LEU A 115 23.74 8.18 16.28
CA LEU A 115 23.59 9.23 15.28
C LEU A 115 24.91 9.82 14.81
N SER A 116 25.93 9.82 15.66
CA SER A 116 27.28 10.26 15.27
C SER A 116 27.99 9.27 14.36
N GLY A 117 27.63 7.99 14.42
CA GLY A 117 28.22 6.89 13.65
C GLY A 117 27.48 6.51 12.36
N THR A 118 26.44 7.26 11.96
CA THR A 118 25.61 6.92 10.79
C THR A 118 25.54 8.06 9.77
N GLU A 119 25.40 7.70 8.49
CA GLU A 119 25.05 8.62 7.40
C GLU A 119 23.56 8.61 7.08
N LYS A 120 22.78 7.74 7.73
CA LYS A 120 21.33 7.62 7.50
C LYS A 120 20.59 8.86 7.98
N GLU A 121 19.43 9.10 7.39
CA GLU A 121 18.41 10.03 7.89
C GLU A 121 18.02 9.64 9.32
N ILE A 122 17.68 10.63 10.16
CA ILE A 122 17.46 10.40 11.59
C ILE A 122 16.32 9.44 11.87
N ASP A 123 15.19 9.64 11.21
CA ASP A 123 13.99 8.80 11.36
C ASP A 123 14.24 7.37 10.86
N ARG A 124 14.95 7.20 9.76
CA ARG A 124 15.38 5.91 9.25
C ARG A 124 16.31 5.20 10.23
N TYR A 125 17.27 5.93 10.80
CA TYR A 125 18.14 5.35 11.81
C TYR A 125 17.36 4.87 13.03
N TYR A 126 16.41 5.67 13.52
CA TYR A 126 15.56 5.30 14.66
C TYR A 126 14.69 4.08 14.34
N LEU A 127 14.06 4.06 13.17
CA LEU A 127 13.21 2.96 12.74
C LEU A 127 13.96 1.63 12.68
N GLU A 128 15.16 1.63 12.11
CA GLU A 128 15.93 0.41 11.84
C GLU A 128 16.74 -0.09 13.06
N ASN A 129 17.20 0.81 13.95
CA ASN A 129 18.14 0.47 14.99
C ASN A 129 17.60 0.66 16.42
N ILE A 130 16.62 1.53 16.62
CA ILE A 130 16.16 1.93 17.95
C ILE A 130 14.83 1.31 18.32
N HIS A 131 13.81 1.47 17.46
CA HIS A 131 12.43 1.16 17.81
C HIS A 131 12.16 -0.30 18.17
N LEU A 132 12.88 -1.24 17.58
CA LEU A 132 12.73 -2.68 17.88
C LEU A 132 13.49 -3.13 19.13
N ASN A 133 14.53 -2.39 19.52
CA ASN A 133 15.48 -2.81 20.55
C ASN A 133 15.30 -2.08 21.88
N HIS A 134 14.46 -1.05 21.92
CA HIS A 134 14.27 -0.20 23.10
C HIS A 134 12.80 0.11 23.35
N PRO A 135 12.41 0.46 24.57
CA PRO A 135 11.03 0.86 24.89
C PRO A 135 10.70 2.23 24.29
N VAL A 136 10.14 2.20 23.08
CA VAL A 136 9.72 3.37 22.31
C VAL A 136 8.20 3.38 22.20
N TYR A 137 7.56 4.44 22.66
CA TYR A 137 6.11 4.56 22.72
C TYR A 137 5.62 5.80 21.96
N MET A 138 4.34 5.81 21.66
CA MET A 138 3.62 6.95 21.09
C MET A 138 2.33 7.22 21.83
N ALA A 139 1.98 8.49 21.99
CA ALA A 139 0.72 8.94 22.55
C ALA A 139 -0.48 8.42 21.73
N LYS A 140 -1.53 8.07 22.44
CA LYS A 140 -2.79 7.61 21.86
C LYS A 140 -3.97 8.31 22.57
N PRO A 141 -4.71 9.19 21.87
CA PRO A 141 -4.46 9.67 20.49
C PRO A 141 -3.15 10.46 20.36
N GLN A 142 -2.71 10.69 19.12
CA GLN A 142 -1.59 11.59 18.83
C GLN A 142 -1.93 13.02 19.28
N VAL A 143 -0.90 13.77 19.64
CA VAL A 143 -1.06 15.13 20.20
C VAL A 143 -0.51 16.20 19.26
N VAL A 144 0.42 15.82 18.37
CA VAL A 144 1.00 16.68 17.34
C VAL A 144 0.93 16.00 15.98
N VAL A 145 0.74 16.82 14.95
CA VAL A 145 0.77 16.44 13.54
C VAL A 145 1.51 17.52 12.74
N PRO A 146 2.00 17.23 11.53
CA PRO A 146 2.54 18.25 10.65
C PRO A 146 1.50 19.33 10.32
N ALA A 147 1.88 20.60 10.30
CA ALA A 147 0.99 21.72 10.07
C ALA A 147 0.63 21.87 8.56
N GLU A 148 -0.63 22.23 8.25
CA GLU A 148 -1.15 22.39 6.87
C GLU A 148 -0.40 23.43 6.02
N ALA A 149 0.05 24.47 6.69
CA ALA A 149 0.73 25.58 6.02
C ALA A 149 2.07 25.16 5.39
N PHE A 150 2.68 24.09 5.87
CA PHE A 150 4.01 23.60 5.45
C PHE A 150 3.96 22.37 4.56
N ASP A 151 2.78 21.96 4.09
CA ASP A 151 2.58 20.79 3.22
C ASP A 151 3.37 20.85 1.88
N ARG A 152 4.04 21.94 1.57
CA ARG A 152 4.69 22.19 0.27
C ARG A 152 6.19 22.51 0.35
N ASP A 153 6.70 22.81 1.52
CA ASP A 153 8.10 23.22 1.69
C ASP A 153 8.84 22.23 2.60
N SER A 154 9.50 21.25 2.00
CA SER A 154 10.45 20.40 2.73
C SER A 154 11.87 20.71 2.26
N ASP A 155 12.72 21.20 3.15
CA ASP A 155 14.13 21.44 2.89
C ASP A 155 14.92 20.15 2.57
N ILE A 156 14.35 19.00 2.92
CA ILE A 156 14.95 17.68 2.69
C ILE A 156 14.83 17.25 1.23
N ARG A 157 13.73 17.64 0.52
CA ARG A 157 13.40 17.15 -0.83
C ARG A 157 13.39 18.20 -1.93
N GLY A 158 13.56 19.48 -1.58
CA GLY A 158 13.48 20.59 -2.53
C GLY A 158 12.03 20.93 -2.93
N ALA A 159 11.81 22.17 -3.39
CA ALA A 159 10.48 22.74 -3.68
C ALA A 159 9.70 22.08 -4.84
N GLU A 160 10.28 21.14 -5.58
CA GLU A 160 9.65 20.50 -6.75
C GLU A 160 8.92 19.18 -6.41
N GLU A 161 9.18 18.58 -5.26
CA GLU A 161 8.51 17.34 -4.83
C GLU A 161 7.83 17.53 -3.47
N GLY A 162 6.80 18.34 -3.44
CA GLY A 162 6.01 18.58 -2.22
C GLY A 162 5.55 17.27 -1.57
N VAL A 163 6.05 16.98 -0.39
CA VAL A 163 5.55 15.87 0.44
C VAL A 163 4.13 16.24 0.88
N ASN A 164 3.15 15.46 0.48
CA ASN A 164 1.76 15.70 0.86
C ASN A 164 1.50 15.20 2.28
N TYR A 165 1.82 16.03 3.27
CA TYR A 165 1.52 15.74 4.69
C TYR A 165 0.01 15.78 5.03
N GLY A 166 -0.84 16.21 4.10
CA GLY A 166 -2.30 16.10 4.24
C GLY A 166 -2.79 14.68 4.52
N PHE A 167 -2.02 13.71 4.10
CA PHE A 167 -2.17 12.29 4.43
C PHE A 167 -2.17 12.03 5.95
N LEU A 168 -1.21 12.56 6.68
CA LEU A 168 -1.08 12.32 8.13
C LEU A 168 -2.25 12.88 8.92
N ARG A 169 -2.69 14.08 8.55
CA ARG A 169 -3.85 14.73 9.17
C ARG A 169 -5.17 14.06 8.84
N ASP A 170 -5.34 13.62 7.59
CA ASP A 170 -6.55 12.93 7.20
C ASP A 170 -6.65 11.55 7.86
N ALA A 171 -5.52 10.88 8.06
CA ALA A 171 -5.47 9.62 8.79
C ALA A 171 -5.91 9.79 10.26
N GLU A 172 -5.46 10.85 10.95
CA GLU A 172 -5.86 11.15 12.32
C GLU A 172 -7.33 11.54 12.42
N ARG A 173 -7.85 12.36 11.51
CA ARG A 173 -9.27 12.75 11.46
C ARG A 173 -10.21 11.56 11.19
N ILE A 174 -9.77 10.60 10.35
CA ILE A 174 -10.51 9.36 10.12
C ILE A 174 -10.53 8.50 11.38
N HIS A 175 -9.41 8.44 12.10
CA HIS A 175 -9.30 7.71 13.36
C HIS A 175 -10.22 8.28 14.46
N LEU A 176 -10.35 9.61 14.50
CA LEU A 176 -11.22 10.32 15.45
C LEU A 176 -12.71 10.29 15.07
N GLY A 177 -13.09 9.70 13.94
CA GLY A 177 -14.48 9.62 13.47
C GLY A 177 -15.06 10.94 12.97
N GLU A 178 -14.23 11.95 12.73
CA GLU A 178 -14.64 13.30 12.31
C GLU A 178 -14.87 13.46 10.81
N ARG A 179 -14.63 12.41 10.01
CA ARG A 179 -14.81 12.47 8.56
C ARG A 179 -15.78 11.43 8.04
N ASP A 180 -16.80 11.90 7.35
CA ASP A 180 -17.56 11.11 6.39
C ASP A 180 -16.62 10.58 5.30
N VAL A 181 -16.76 9.29 4.97
CA VAL A 181 -16.05 8.63 3.87
C VAL A 181 -16.07 9.53 2.64
N ALA A 182 -14.89 9.86 2.15
CA ALA A 182 -14.64 10.88 1.14
C ALA A 182 -15.65 10.85 -0.01
N LYS A 183 -16.24 12.02 -0.32
CA LYS A 183 -16.91 12.24 -1.60
C LYS A 183 -15.95 11.85 -2.73
N PRO A 184 -16.43 11.17 -3.77
CA PRO A 184 -15.58 10.70 -4.85
C PRO A 184 -14.75 11.84 -5.40
N ALA A 185 -13.43 11.66 -5.40
CA ALA A 185 -12.52 12.64 -5.98
C ALA A 185 -12.89 12.86 -7.44
N LYS A 186 -12.90 14.11 -7.88
CA LYS A 186 -13.10 14.44 -9.30
C LYS A 186 -11.96 13.78 -10.08
N LEU A 187 -12.30 12.85 -10.95
CA LEU A 187 -11.36 12.19 -11.83
C LEU A 187 -10.79 13.20 -12.83
N ARG A 188 -9.47 13.41 -12.80
CA ARG A 188 -8.77 14.05 -13.89
C ARG A 188 -8.14 12.98 -14.79
N ILE A 189 -8.50 13.00 -16.06
CA ILE A 189 -7.78 12.21 -17.08
C ILE A 189 -6.54 12.99 -17.50
N VAL A 190 -5.50 12.26 -17.89
CA VAL A 190 -4.38 12.78 -18.69
C VAL A 190 -4.97 13.44 -19.95
N GLY A 191 -4.88 14.78 -20.04
CA GLY A 191 -5.51 15.55 -21.12
C GLY A 191 -6.61 16.52 -20.68
N GLY A 192 -6.99 16.57 -19.40
CA GLY A 192 -7.88 17.61 -18.84
C GLY A 192 -9.38 17.42 -19.05
N ALA A 193 -9.83 16.28 -19.59
CA ALA A 193 -11.25 15.97 -19.69
C ALA A 193 -11.79 15.41 -18.35
N GLU A 194 -12.95 15.92 -17.93
CA GLU A 194 -13.65 15.43 -16.74
C GLU A 194 -14.52 14.21 -17.11
N ILE A 195 -14.21 13.02 -16.57
CA ILE A 195 -15.08 11.87 -16.76
C ILE A 195 -16.31 12.03 -15.88
N LYS A 196 -17.48 11.97 -16.49
CA LYS A 196 -18.73 11.93 -15.76
C LYS A 196 -18.85 10.56 -15.09
N ALA A 197 -19.05 10.56 -13.77
CA ALA A 197 -19.34 9.32 -13.03
C ALA A 197 -20.65 8.70 -13.52
N VAL A 198 -20.66 7.38 -13.62
CA VAL A 198 -21.89 6.61 -13.89
C VAL A 198 -22.74 6.61 -12.61
N GLU A 199 -24.02 6.95 -12.75
CA GLU A 199 -24.98 6.91 -11.64
C GLU A 199 -25.18 5.47 -11.15
N ASP A 200 -25.48 5.29 -9.86
CA ASP A 200 -25.61 3.96 -9.26
C ASP A 200 -26.66 3.08 -9.96
N ALA A 201 -27.74 3.69 -10.44
CA ALA A 201 -28.79 2.98 -11.18
C ALA A 201 -28.29 2.36 -12.50
N ASP A 202 -27.37 3.06 -13.17
CA ASP A 202 -26.85 2.72 -14.51
C ASP A 202 -25.57 1.86 -14.44
N LEU A 203 -25.03 1.61 -13.24
CA LEU A 203 -23.86 0.76 -13.08
C LEU A 203 -24.16 -0.68 -13.50
N PRO A 204 -23.26 -1.37 -14.24
CA PRO A 204 -23.40 -2.78 -14.56
C PRO A 204 -23.20 -3.66 -13.32
N THR A 205 -23.58 -4.93 -13.43
CA THR A 205 -23.19 -5.95 -12.47
C THR A 205 -21.71 -6.31 -12.66
N VAL A 206 -21.00 -6.48 -11.55
CA VAL A 206 -19.54 -6.69 -11.55
C VAL A 206 -19.19 -7.95 -10.77
N SER A 207 -18.33 -8.79 -11.35
CA SER A 207 -17.68 -9.89 -10.65
C SER A 207 -16.21 -9.59 -10.44
N ILE A 208 -15.79 -9.48 -9.20
CA ILE A 208 -14.35 -9.47 -8.83
C ILE A 208 -13.84 -10.90 -8.87
N ILE A 209 -12.68 -11.13 -9.49
CA ILE A 209 -12.01 -12.44 -9.52
C ILE A 209 -10.69 -12.34 -8.76
N THR A 210 -10.49 -13.24 -7.79
CA THR A 210 -9.26 -13.35 -7.00
C THR A 210 -8.72 -14.78 -7.08
N PRO A 211 -7.64 -15.03 -7.83
CA PRO A 211 -6.90 -16.27 -7.72
C PRO A 211 -6.00 -16.24 -6.49
N THR A 212 -6.01 -17.30 -5.68
CA THR A 212 -5.15 -17.43 -4.50
C THR A 212 -4.43 -18.77 -4.44
N ARG A 213 -3.29 -18.84 -3.73
CA ARG A 213 -2.56 -20.05 -3.43
C ARG A 213 -1.56 -19.87 -2.30
N ASN A 214 -1.76 -20.58 -1.17
CA ASN A 214 -0.85 -20.56 0.00
C ASN A 214 -0.56 -19.15 0.53
N ARG A 215 -1.59 -18.29 0.54
CA ARG A 215 -1.50 -16.88 0.96
C ARG A 215 -2.56 -16.53 2.02
N ASN A 216 -2.74 -17.44 3.00
CA ASN A 216 -3.74 -17.30 4.06
C ASN A 216 -3.64 -15.96 4.79
N HIS A 217 -2.43 -15.46 4.99
CA HIS A 217 -2.17 -14.17 5.64
C HIS A 217 -2.68 -12.95 4.84
N PHE A 218 -2.73 -13.04 3.50
CA PHE A 218 -3.28 -11.98 2.66
C PHE A 218 -4.81 -12.03 2.53
N MET A 219 -5.47 -13.11 2.95
CA MET A 219 -6.93 -13.21 2.81
C MET A 219 -7.69 -12.10 3.55
N LYS A 220 -7.15 -11.59 4.66
CA LYS A 220 -7.72 -10.42 5.34
C LYS A 220 -7.69 -9.17 4.47
N LEU A 221 -6.63 -8.99 3.66
CA LEU A 221 -6.54 -7.88 2.70
C LEU A 221 -7.53 -8.06 1.56
N ALA A 222 -7.64 -9.26 0.99
CA ALA A 222 -8.60 -9.55 -0.07
C ALA A 222 -10.05 -9.33 0.39
N VAL A 223 -10.39 -9.74 1.62
CA VAL A 223 -11.69 -9.45 2.27
C VAL A 223 -11.89 -7.95 2.42
N TYR A 224 -10.89 -7.23 2.93
CA TYR A 224 -10.95 -5.78 3.06
C TYR A 224 -11.17 -5.10 1.70
N ASN A 225 -10.40 -5.48 0.68
CA ASN A 225 -10.52 -4.95 -0.68
C ASN A 225 -11.94 -5.11 -1.23
N PHE A 226 -12.58 -6.27 -1.04
CA PHE A 226 -13.95 -6.51 -1.48
C PHE A 226 -14.97 -5.61 -0.77
N TYR A 227 -14.93 -5.59 0.58
CA TYR A 227 -15.92 -4.86 1.37
C TYR A 227 -15.75 -3.34 1.33
N SER A 228 -14.54 -2.86 1.10
CA SER A 228 -14.26 -1.43 1.01
C SER A 228 -14.67 -0.79 -0.31
N GLN A 229 -15.03 -1.57 -1.35
CA GLN A 229 -15.38 -1.01 -2.64
C GLN A 229 -16.64 -0.16 -2.58
N ASN A 230 -16.52 1.07 -3.09
CA ASN A 230 -17.64 2.00 -3.28
C ASN A 230 -18.46 1.60 -4.52
N TYR A 231 -19.20 0.52 -4.39
CA TYR A 231 -20.05 -0.04 -5.45
C TYR A 231 -21.34 -0.58 -4.84
N PRO A 232 -22.53 -0.51 -5.53
CA PRO A 232 -23.77 -1.06 -5.01
C PRO A 232 -23.63 -2.56 -4.67
N LYS A 233 -24.01 -2.93 -3.46
CA LYS A 233 -23.82 -4.29 -2.94
C LYS A 233 -24.55 -5.35 -3.73
N ASP A 234 -25.72 -5.02 -4.26
CA ASP A 234 -26.57 -5.87 -5.10
C ASP A 234 -26.01 -6.04 -6.53
N LYS A 235 -25.02 -5.24 -6.92
CA LYS A 235 -24.36 -5.29 -8.23
C LYS A 235 -22.91 -5.78 -8.16
N LEU A 236 -22.43 -6.25 -7.00
CA LEU A 236 -21.05 -6.67 -6.79
C LEU A 236 -21.00 -8.08 -6.19
N GLU A 237 -20.31 -8.99 -6.86
CA GLU A 237 -19.96 -10.31 -6.34
C GLU A 237 -18.45 -10.53 -6.35
N TRP A 238 -17.99 -11.50 -5.57
CA TRP A 238 -16.58 -11.87 -5.46
C TRP A 238 -16.40 -13.37 -5.70
N VAL A 239 -15.56 -13.73 -6.66
CA VAL A 239 -15.23 -15.11 -7.02
C VAL A 239 -13.80 -15.39 -6.61
N VAL A 240 -13.60 -16.29 -5.65
CA VAL A 240 -12.30 -16.72 -5.14
C VAL A 240 -11.97 -18.10 -5.70
N ILE A 241 -10.84 -18.20 -6.42
CA ILE A 241 -10.32 -19.47 -6.94
C ILE A 241 -9.08 -19.84 -6.13
N ASP A 242 -9.25 -20.81 -5.24
CA ASP A 242 -8.24 -21.22 -4.28
C ASP A 242 -7.57 -22.53 -4.68
N GLU A 243 -6.25 -22.52 -4.77
CA GLU A 243 -5.41 -23.67 -5.02
C GLU A 243 -4.42 -23.89 -3.87
N SER A 244 -4.75 -23.50 -2.67
CA SER A 244 -3.89 -23.64 -1.49
C SER A 244 -3.80 -25.10 -1.03
N SER A 245 -2.71 -25.45 -0.38
CA SER A 245 -2.59 -26.75 0.31
C SER A 245 -3.60 -26.89 1.46
N GLU A 246 -3.90 -25.76 2.11
CA GLU A 246 -4.96 -25.64 3.11
C GLU A 246 -6.00 -24.66 2.59
N PRO A 247 -7.28 -25.09 2.41
CA PRO A 247 -8.33 -24.24 1.88
C PRO A 247 -8.53 -22.97 2.71
N VAL A 248 -8.65 -21.82 2.03
CA VAL A 248 -8.87 -20.52 2.72
C VAL A 248 -10.35 -20.25 3.02
N LYS A 249 -11.25 -21.19 2.77
CA LYS A 249 -12.70 -21.01 2.91
C LYS A 249 -13.12 -20.44 4.27
N ASP A 250 -12.52 -20.94 5.34
CA ASP A 250 -12.86 -20.54 6.71
C ASP A 250 -12.36 -19.13 7.07
N LEU A 251 -11.53 -18.52 6.21
CA LEU A 251 -11.09 -17.13 6.33
C LEU A 251 -12.04 -16.15 5.61
N LEU A 252 -12.98 -16.66 4.83
CA LEU A 252 -13.96 -15.86 4.10
C LEU A 252 -15.21 -15.64 4.94
N PRO A 253 -15.78 -14.41 4.95
CA PRO A 253 -17.06 -14.15 5.59
C PRO A 253 -18.22 -14.96 4.96
N ALA A 254 -19.23 -15.28 5.74
CA ALA A 254 -20.48 -15.85 5.25
C ALA A 254 -21.30 -14.74 4.56
N ASP A 255 -21.18 -14.64 3.24
CA ASP A 255 -21.86 -13.64 2.40
C ASP A 255 -22.22 -14.31 1.06
N ASP A 256 -23.48 -14.26 0.67
CA ASP A 256 -24.00 -14.90 -0.56
C ASP A 256 -23.39 -14.31 -1.86
N ARG A 257 -22.78 -13.14 -1.76
CA ARG A 257 -22.05 -12.52 -2.87
C ARG A 257 -20.67 -13.12 -3.09
N ILE A 258 -20.15 -13.93 -2.14
CA ILE A 258 -18.84 -14.56 -2.23
C ILE A 258 -19.00 -15.98 -2.76
N LYS A 259 -18.48 -16.21 -3.97
CA LYS A 259 -18.40 -17.53 -4.59
C LYS A 259 -16.99 -18.08 -4.39
N TYR A 260 -16.89 -19.19 -3.72
CA TYR A 260 -15.63 -19.85 -3.43
C TYR A 260 -15.51 -21.16 -4.17
N TYR A 261 -14.37 -21.37 -4.81
CA TYR A 261 -14.03 -22.61 -5.50
C TYR A 261 -12.63 -23.08 -5.11
N TYR A 262 -12.57 -24.29 -4.59
CA TYR A 262 -11.33 -24.93 -4.21
C TYR A 262 -10.87 -25.92 -5.29
N VAL A 263 -9.65 -25.73 -5.78
CA VAL A 263 -9.01 -26.59 -6.78
C VAL A 263 -8.11 -27.58 -6.03
N ASN A 264 -8.60 -28.80 -5.83
CA ASN A 264 -7.83 -29.88 -5.22
C ASN A 264 -6.79 -30.48 -6.22
N GLU A 265 -5.97 -31.40 -5.74
CA GLU A 265 -4.90 -32.01 -6.55
C GLU A 265 -5.42 -32.78 -7.76
N GLU A 266 -6.49 -33.55 -7.60
CA GLU A 266 -7.09 -34.34 -8.68
C GLU A 266 -7.64 -33.42 -9.75
N GLU A 267 -8.33 -32.38 -9.35
CA GLU A 267 -8.90 -31.38 -10.26
C GLU A 267 -7.82 -30.57 -10.97
N ARG A 268 -6.76 -30.19 -10.26
CA ARG A 268 -5.58 -29.53 -10.87
C ARG A 268 -5.00 -30.40 -11.97
N LYS A 269 -4.80 -31.69 -11.70
CA LYS A 269 -4.30 -32.65 -12.67
C LYS A 269 -5.24 -32.77 -13.87
N PHE A 270 -6.55 -32.91 -13.64
CA PHE A 270 -7.54 -32.98 -14.70
C PHE A 270 -7.58 -31.72 -15.59
N VAL A 271 -7.55 -30.55 -14.98
CA VAL A 271 -7.54 -29.26 -15.71
C VAL A 271 -6.28 -29.16 -16.58
N PHE A 272 -5.13 -29.56 -16.04
CA PHE A 272 -3.89 -29.60 -16.79
C PHE A 272 -3.89 -30.59 -17.95
N GLU A 273 -4.29 -31.83 -17.70
CA GLU A 273 -4.37 -32.87 -18.76
C GLU A 273 -5.36 -32.46 -19.85
N SER A 274 -6.49 -31.87 -19.50
CA SER A 274 -7.48 -31.35 -20.45
C SER A 274 -6.94 -30.19 -21.28
N TRP A 275 -6.08 -29.35 -20.69
CA TRP A 275 -5.43 -28.26 -21.40
C TRP A 275 -4.37 -28.78 -22.35
N VAL A 276 -3.49 -29.70 -21.92
CA VAL A 276 -2.48 -30.34 -22.77
C VAL A 276 -3.13 -31.06 -23.97
N ALA A 277 -4.22 -31.78 -23.74
CA ALA A 277 -4.93 -32.52 -24.79
C ALA A 277 -5.56 -31.63 -25.88
N ARG A 278 -5.83 -30.35 -25.58
CA ARG A 278 -6.38 -29.38 -26.56
C ARG A 278 -5.31 -28.75 -27.44
N TYR A 279 -4.06 -28.78 -27.02
CA TYR A 279 -2.94 -28.35 -27.82
C TYR A 279 -2.51 -29.54 -28.74
N GLU A 280 -3.23 -29.73 -29.85
CA GLU A 280 -2.79 -30.60 -30.96
C GLU A 280 -1.56 -29.99 -31.64
N GLY A 281 -0.46 -30.01 -31.00
CA GLY A 281 0.81 -29.51 -31.49
C GLY A 281 1.81 -29.47 -30.35
N ASP A 282 3.08 -29.55 -30.66
CA ASP A 282 4.14 -29.42 -29.67
C ASP A 282 3.92 -28.21 -28.81
N PRO A 283 3.75 -28.34 -27.46
CA PRO A 283 3.71 -27.20 -26.61
C PRO A 283 4.93 -26.32 -26.90
N PRO A 284 4.83 -24.99 -26.93
CA PRO A 284 5.92 -24.13 -27.29
C PRO A 284 7.17 -24.56 -26.51
N ALA A 285 8.14 -25.13 -27.24
CA ALA A 285 9.44 -25.44 -26.68
C ALA A 285 10.12 -24.11 -26.36
N PRO A 286 10.60 -23.80 -25.22
CA PRO A 286 11.72 -24.46 -24.55
C PRO A 286 11.41 -24.95 -23.14
N HIS A 287 10.18 -24.96 -22.69
CA HIS A 287 9.82 -25.16 -21.30
C HIS A 287 9.19 -26.53 -20.98
N LYS A 288 9.24 -27.50 -21.90
CA LYS A 288 8.54 -28.81 -21.76
C LYS A 288 8.84 -29.54 -20.44
N LYS A 289 10.08 -29.54 -19.97
CA LYS A 289 10.46 -30.25 -18.72
C LYS A 289 10.13 -29.43 -17.47
N GLU A 290 10.39 -28.13 -17.52
CA GLU A 290 10.10 -27.20 -16.45
C GLU A 290 8.59 -27.03 -16.25
N TYR A 291 7.80 -27.02 -17.34
CA TYR A 291 6.33 -26.99 -17.27
C TYR A 291 5.76 -28.25 -16.64
N GLY A 292 6.25 -29.45 -16.98
CA GLY A 292 5.77 -30.69 -16.38
C GLY A 292 5.92 -30.70 -14.85
N ASP A 293 7.04 -30.20 -14.35
CA ASP A 293 7.29 -30.10 -12.91
C ASP A 293 6.50 -28.94 -12.25
N PHE A 294 6.32 -27.83 -12.94
CA PHE A 294 5.51 -26.73 -12.48
C PHE A 294 4.03 -27.12 -12.29
N TYR A 295 3.45 -27.79 -13.28
CA TYR A 295 2.04 -28.21 -13.22
C TYR A 295 1.73 -29.30 -12.19
N LYS A 296 2.72 -30.08 -11.78
CA LYS A 296 2.57 -30.95 -10.62
C LYS A 296 2.36 -30.17 -9.34
N LEU A 297 2.82 -28.90 -9.31
CA LEU A 297 2.84 -28.06 -8.13
C LEU A 297 1.72 -27.01 -8.11
N ARG A 298 1.32 -26.44 -9.26
CA ARG A 298 0.30 -25.38 -9.35
C ARG A 298 -0.28 -25.21 -10.75
N LEU A 299 -1.50 -24.68 -10.85
CA LEU A 299 -2.08 -24.22 -12.12
C LEU A 299 -1.49 -22.86 -12.53
N PRO A 300 -1.32 -22.61 -13.84
CA PRO A 300 -1.09 -21.27 -14.36
C PRO A 300 -2.19 -20.31 -13.92
N ILE A 301 -1.78 -19.08 -13.61
CA ILE A 301 -2.71 -18.08 -13.11
C ILE A 301 -3.80 -17.74 -14.14
N GLY A 302 -3.48 -17.76 -15.44
CA GLY A 302 -4.45 -17.57 -16.52
C GLY A 302 -5.58 -18.60 -16.52
N LEU A 303 -5.29 -19.87 -16.18
CA LEU A 303 -6.34 -20.89 -16.03
C LEU A 303 -7.24 -20.60 -14.83
N LYS A 304 -6.68 -20.17 -13.71
CA LYS A 304 -7.48 -19.75 -12.54
C LYS A 304 -8.35 -18.52 -12.85
N ARG A 305 -7.82 -17.55 -13.61
CA ARG A 305 -8.63 -16.41 -14.09
C ARG A 305 -9.76 -16.87 -15.02
N ASN A 306 -9.53 -17.86 -15.88
CA ASN A 306 -10.59 -18.46 -16.70
C ASN A 306 -11.65 -19.19 -15.87
N MET A 307 -11.24 -19.90 -14.81
CA MET A 307 -12.20 -20.56 -13.90
C MET A 307 -13.05 -19.51 -13.20
N GLY A 308 -12.45 -18.45 -12.67
CA GLY A 308 -13.16 -17.34 -12.07
C GLY A 308 -14.14 -16.66 -13.05
N ALA A 309 -13.72 -16.39 -14.28
CA ALA A 309 -14.56 -15.79 -15.31
C ALA A 309 -15.75 -16.65 -15.71
N ARG A 310 -15.62 -17.98 -15.66
CA ARG A 310 -16.75 -18.92 -15.90
C ARG A 310 -17.78 -18.89 -14.76
N MET A 311 -17.32 -18.75 -13.51
CA MET A 311 -18.19 -18.71 -12.33
C MET A 311 -18.82 -17.34 -12.13
N ALA A 312 -18.21 -16.32 -12.66
CA ALA A 312 -18.67 -14.95 -12.61
C ALA A 312 -20.06 -14.81 -13.28
N THR A 313 -20.95 -14.01 -12.71
CA THR A 313 -22.28 -13.73 -13.28
C THR A 313 -22.46 -12.27 -13.68
N GLY A 314 -21.55 -11.37 -13.27
CA GLY A 314 -21.57 -9.96 -13.61
C GLY A 314 -21.32 -9.69 -15.10
N ASP A 315 -21.83 -8.58 -15.60
CA ASP A 315 -21.62 -8.10 -16.98
C ASP A 315 -20.17 -7.70 -17.23
N VAL A 316 -19.50 -7.23 -16.18
CA VAL A 316 -18.09 -6.84 -16.20
C VAL A 316 -17.30 -7.69 -15.22
N ILE A 317 -16.13 -8.14 -15.65
CA ILE A 317 -15.16 -8.88 -14.84
C ILE A 317 -14.03 -7.96 -14.46
N VAL A 318 -13.68 -7.96 -13.17
CA VAL A 318 -12.65 -7.13 -12.58
C VAL A 318 -11.66 -8.02 -11.85
N HIS A 319 -10.36 -7.87 -12.15
CA HIS A 319 -9.33 -8.60 -11.44
C HIS A 319 -8.91 -7.85 -10.16
N MET A 320 -8.75 -8.60 -9.08
CA MET A 320 -8.10 -8.18 -7.85
C MET A 320 -7.29 -9.35 -7.31
N ASP A 321 -5.97 -9.24 -7.33
CA ASP A 321 -5.10 -10.25 -6.76
C ASP A 321 -5.14 -10.18 -5.23
N ASP A 322 -4.85 -11.29 -4.56
CA ASP A 322 -5.01 -11.43 -3.10
C ASP A 322 -3.99 -10.62 -2.30
N ASP A 323 -2.82 -10.32 -2.89
CA ASP A 323 -1.67 -9.68 -2.28
C ASP A 323 -1.47 -8.20 -2.65
N ASP A 324 -2.43 -7.57 -3.33
CA ASP A 324 -2.40 -6.16 -3.71
C ASP A 324 -3.48 -5.34 -2.99
N TYR A 325 -3.23 -4.06 -2.76
CA TYR A 325 -4.22 -3.15 -2.20
C TYR A 325 -5.01 -2.44 -3.31
N TYR A 326 -6.33 -2.51 -3.21
CA TYR A 326 -7.26 -1.84 -4.12
C TYR A 326 -8.05 -0.76 -3.37
N PRO A 327 -7.80 0.53 -3.67
CA PRO A 327 -8.54 1.63 -3.05
C PRO A 327 -10.05 1.52 -3.22
N PRO A 328 -10.86 2.13 -2.33
CA PRO A 328 -12.33 1.96 -2.32
C PRO A 328 -13.05 2.30 -3.63
N ASN A 329 -12.48 3.15 -4.47
CA ASN A 329 -13.06 3.52 -5.76
C ASN A 329 -12.53 2.68 -6.94
N SER A 330 -11.70 1.68 -6.71
CA SER A 330 -11.01 0.93 -7.77
C SER A 330 -11.96 0.29 -8.79
N VAL A 331 -13.02 -0.35 -8.32
CA VAL A 331 -14.05 -0.92 -9.22
C VAL A 331 -14.76 0.20 -9.98
N ARG A 332 -15.29 1.19 -9.27
CA ARG A 332 -16.07 2.29 -9.86
C ARG A 332 -15.28 3.07 -10.90
N LEU A 333 -14.01 3.34 -10.67
CA LEU A 333 -13.15 4.02 -11.61
C LEU A 333 -12.98 3.24 -12.91
N ARG A 334 -12.70 1.93 -12.82
CA ARG A 334 -12.57 1.08 -14.00
C ARG A 334 -13.86 1.02 -14.81
N ILE A 335 -15.03 0.96 -14.15
CA ILE A 335 -16.33 1.01 -14.82
C ILE A 335 -16.57 2.36 -15.49
N ASN A 336 -16.23 3.47 -14.83
CA ASN A 336 -16.36 4.79 -15.43
C ASN A 336 -15.48 4.94 -16.68
N PHE A 337 -14.25 4.39 -16.68
CA PHE A 337 -13.36 4.38 -17.83
C PHE A 337 -13.88 3.51 -18.99
N LEU A 338 -14.43 2.32 -18.70
CA LEU A 338 -15.10 1.48 -19.70
C LEU A 338 -16.24 2.26 -20.37
N ASN A 339 -17.12 2.84 -19.55
CA ASN A 339 -18.27 3.61 -20.05
C ASN A 339 -17.86 4.84 -20.86
N TYR A 340 -16.82 5.54 -20.43
CA TYR A 340 -16.30 6.73 -21.12
C TYR A 340 -15.68 6.39 -22.48
N SER A 341 -14.78 5.41 -22.50
CA SER A 341 -14.04 5.06 -23.72
C SER A 341 -14.85 4.28 -24.73
N LYS A 342 -15.95 3.64 -24.29
CA LYS A 342 -16.71 2.65 -25.08
C LYS A 342 -15.84 1.49 -25.56
N LYS A 343 -14.67 1.27 -24.93
CA LYS A 343 -13.83 0.10 -25.17
C LYS A 343 -14.22 -1.01 -24.19
N PRO A 344 -14.19 -2.27 -24.62
CA PRO A 344 -14.61 -3.40 -23.79
C PRO A 344 -13.61 -3.81 -22.71
N CYS A 345 -12.44 -3.16 -22.66
CA CYS A 345 -11.39 -3.49 -21.70
C CYS A 345 -10.61 -2.24 -21.26
N VAL A 346 -10.23 -2.20 -19.98
CA VAL A 346 -9.28 -1.22 -19.43
C VAL A 346 -8.22 -1.95 -18.62
N SER A 347 -6.99 -1.40 -18.60
CA SER A 347 -5.90 -1.87 -17.75
C SER A 347 -4.87 -0.77 -17.52
N CYS A 348 -3.96 -0.95 -16.57
CA CYS A 348 -2.84 -0.04 -16.34
C CYS A 348 -1.55 -0.64 -16.89
N SER A 349 -0.80 0.14 -17.68
CA SER A 349 0.58 -0.20 -18.07
C SER A 349 1.60 0.24 -17.03
N SER A 350 1.27 1.22 -16.21
CA SER A 350 2.07 1.69 -15.08
C SER A 350 1.31 1.46 -13.78
N ILE A 351 2.00 1.10 -12.70
CA ILE A 351 1.39 0.86 -11.39
C ILE A 351 2.23 1.44 -10.26
N ALA A 352 1.57 1.92 -9.22
CA ALA A 352 2.23 2.16 -7.95
C ALA A 352 2.53 0.83 -7.27
N SER A 353 3.69 0.73 -6.63
CA SER A 353 4.06 -0.39 -5.78
C SER A 353 4.60 0.08 -4.44
N PHE A 354 4.36 -0.73 -3.42
CA PHE A 354 4.87 -0.49 -2.08
C PHE A 354 5.55 -1.74 -1.54
N ASN A 355 6.83 -1.60 -1.20
CA ASN A 355 7.59 -2.67 -0.57
C ASN A 355 7.33 -2.63 0.93
N ILE A 356 6.51 -3.57 1.43
CA ILE A 356 6.10 -3.63 2.84
C ILE A 356 7.22 -4.04 3.79
N CYS A 357 8.31 -4.66 3.29
CA CYS A 357 9.48 -5.02 4.06
C CYS A 357 10.44 -3.84 4.22
N ARG A 358 10.61 -3.04 3.18
CA ARG A 358 11.56 -1.92 3.10
C ARG A 358 10.91 -0.56 3.30
N MET A 359 9.59 -0.49 3.37
CA MET A 359 8.80 0.74 3.47
C MET A 359 9.11 1.75 2.35
N ILE A 360 9.27 1.24 1.13
CA ILE A 360 9.62 2.04 -0.04
C ILE A 360 8.44 2.01 -1.02
N SER A 361 8.00 3.20 -1.43
CA SER A 361 6.99 3.37 -2.47
C SER A 361 7.64 3.76 -3.80
N MET A 362 7.16 3.24 -4.91
CA MET A 362 7.67 3.54 -6.24
C MET A 362 6.56 3.42 -7.29
N ILE A 363 6.76 4.07 -8.43
CA ILE A 363 5.95 3.85 -9.64
C ILE A 363 6.75 2.96 -10.58
N ASN A 364 6.15 1.86 -10.99
CA ASN A 364 6.70 1.01 -12.05
C ASN A 364 6.16 1.47 -13.40
N VAL A 365 7.04 2.02 -14.23
CA VAL A 365 6.76 2.43 -15.60
C VAL A 365 7.60 1.55 -16.53
N PRO A 366 7.00 0.52 -17.15
CA PRO A 366 7.73 -0.31 -18.10
C PRO A 366 8.25 0.48 -19.30
N PRO A 367 9.37 0.07 -19.95
CA PRO A 367 9.93 0.75 -21.11
C PRO A 367 8.90 0.96 -22.24
N PHE A 368 8.88 2.16 -22.81
CA PHE A 368 7.90 2.52 -23.86
C PHE A 368 8.11 1.81 -25.19
N ASP A 369 9.29 1.26 -25.45
CA ASP A 369 9.60 0.42 -26.61
C ASP A 369 9.06 -1.01 -26.50
N MET A 370 8.62 -1.39 -25.28
CA MET A 370 7.90 -2.65 -25.05
C MET A 370 6.45 -2.52 -25.53
N SER A 371 5.92 -3.54 -26.20
CA SER A 371 4.54 -3.54 -26.67
C SER A 371 3.54 -3.43 -25.48
N TYR A 372 2.37 -2.86 -25.75
CA TYR A 372 1.38 -2.58 -24.70
C TYR A 372 0.98 -3.83 -23.90
N GLU A 373 0.72 -4.94 -24.60
CA GLU A 373 0.33 -6.20 -23.99
C GLU A 373 1.38 -6.76 -23.00
N LYS A 374 2.66 -6.44 -23.22
CA LYS A 374 3.76 -6.82 -22.30
C LYS A 374 3.89 -5.87 -21.10
N ARG A 375 3.40 -4.66 -21.25
CA ARG A 375 3.43 -3.64 -20.16
C ARG A 375 2.23 -3.73 -19.23
N THR A 376 1.14 -4.37 -19.68
CA THR A 376 -0.10 -4.46 -18.91
C THR A 376 0.10 -5.19 -17.59
N SER A 377 -0.45 -4.63 -16.52
CA SER A 377 -0.60 -5.32 -15.24
C SER A 377 -1.93 -6.06 -15.20
N GLU A 378 -1.90 -7.38 -15.16
CA GLU A 378 -3.08 -8.24 -15.19
C GLU A 378 -4.01 -8.03 -13.98
N ALA A 379 -3.42 -7.67 -12.84
CA ALA A 379 -4.14 -7.33 -11.61
C ALA A 379 -5.04 -6.08 -11.74
N THR A 380 -4.86 -5.27 -12.80
CA THR A 380 -5.64 -4.06 -13.08
C THR A 380 -6.76 -4.25 -14.10
N LEU A 381 -6.79 -5.39 -14.76
CA LEU A 381 -7.76 -5.67 -15.83
C LEU A 381 -9.20 -5.52 -15.33
N ALA A 382 -10.00 -4.81 -16.12
CA ALA A 382 -11.45 -4.86 -16.07
C ALA A 382 -12.01 -4.91 -17.49
N TYR A 383 -12.93 -5.80 -17.76
CA TYR A 383 -13.43 -6.02 -19.10
C TYR A 383 -14.89 -6.53 -19.11
N GLU A 384 -15.59 -6.20 -20.17
CA GLU A 384 -16.91 -6.78 -20.46
C GLU A 384 -16.77 -8.30 -20.65
N ARG A 385 -17.74 -9.08 -20.19
CA ARG A 385 -17.75 -10.54 -20.32
C ARG A 385 -17.51 -11.00 -21.76
N GLY A 386 -18.14 -10.35 -22.74
CA GLY A 386 -17.97 -10.66 -24.15
C GLY A 386 -16.54 -10.50 -24.66
N PHE A 387 -15.72 -9.67 -24.04
CA PHE A 387 -14.31 -9.54 -24.37
C PHE A 387 -13.52 -10.80 -24.01
N TRP A 388 -13.79 -11.43 -22.85
CA TRP A 388 -13.21 -12.70 -22.44
C TRP A 388 -13.78 -13.90 -23.24
N GLU A 389 -15.06 -13.89 -23.59
CA GLU A 389 -15.68 -14.95 -24.36
C GLU A 389 -15.08 -15.08 -25.76
N LYS A 390 -14.71 -13.97 -26.39
CA LYS A 390 -14.02 -13.96 -27.70
C LYS A 390 -12.62 -14.59 -27.62
N ARG A 391 -11.89 -14.37 -26.54
CA ARG A 391 -10.57 -14.97 -26.29
C ARG A 391 -10.33 -15.08 -24.78
N ARG A 392 -10.05 -16.29 -24.34
CA ARG A 392 -9.72 -16.62 -22.95
C ARG A 392 -8.22 -16.45 -22.70
N PHE A 393 -7.83 -16.41 -21.42
CA PHE A 393 -6.42 -16.49 -21.05
C PHE A 393 -5.83 -17.80 -21.54
N GLU A 394 -4.60 -17.75 -22.07
CA GLU A 394 -3.86 -18.95 -22.44
C GLU A 394 -3.31 -19.61 -21.17
N GLY A 395 -3.27 -20.95 -21.17
CA GLY A 395 -2.82 -21.71 -20.00
C GLY A 395 -1.33 -22.01 -19.99
N GLY A 396 -0.58 -21.52 -20.97
CA GLY A 396 0.83 -21.86 -21.16
C GLY A 396 1.81 -20.99 -20.38
N ASP A 397 1.41 -19.81 -19.97
CA ASP A 397 2.30 -18.84 -19.33
C ASP A 397 2.24 -18.92 -17.83
N VAL A 398 3.41 -19.02 -17.20
CA VAL A 398 3.57 -19.03 -15.73
C VAL A 398 3.35 -17.65 -15.15
N CYS A 399 3.69 -16.62 -15.93
CA CYS A 399 3.49 -15.20 -15.64
C CYS A 399 3.24 -14.48 -16.99
N SER A 400 2.81 -13.23 -16.94
CA SER A 400 2.49 -12.42 -18.12
C SER A 400 1.34 -12.99 -18.97
N GLU A 401 0.36 -13.59 -18.32
CA GLU A 401 -0.84 -14.14 -18.97
C GLU A 401 -1.65 -13.06 -19.69
N GLY A 402 -1.46 -11.78 -19.34
CA GLY A 402 -2.05 -10.63 -20.01
C GLY A 402 -1.51 -10.42 -21.42
N GLU A 403 -0.24 -10.74 -21.69
CA GLU A 403 0.34 -10.61 -23.03
C GLU A 403 -0.44 -11.43 -24.04
N ALA A 404 -0.65 -12.71 -23.79
CA ALA A 404 -1.39 -13.59 -24.69
C ALA A 404 -2.88 -13.18 -24.77
N PHE A 405 -3.46 -12.76 -23.64
CA PHE A 405 -4.85 -12.34 -23.57
C PHE A 405 -5.14 -11.08 -24.40
N LEU A 406 -4.21 -10.12 -24.46
CA LEU A 406 -4.37 -8.86 -25.16
C LEU A 406 -3.75 -8.81 -26.55
N ARG A 407 -2.93 -9.79 -26.92
CA ARG A 407 -2.22 -9.82 -28.21
C ARG A 407 -3.15 -9.63 -29.39
N GLY A 408 -2.86 -8.59 -30.21
CA GLY A 408 -3.61 -8.27 -31.42
C GLY A 408 -5.00 -7.70 -31.20
N ARG A 409 -5.30 -7.17 -29.99
CA ARG A 409 -6.54 -6.42 -29.68
C ARG A 409 -6.30 -5.28 -28.71
N THR A 410 -5.12 -4.72 -28.72
CA THR A 410 -4.74 -3.56 -27.88
C THR A 410 -5.50 -2.30 -28.23
N ASP A 411 -6.03 -2.19 -29.45
CA ASP A 411 -6.95 -1.15 -29.88
C ASP A 411 -8.31 -1.20 -29.18
N GLU A 412 -8.73 -2.39 -28.70
CA GLU A 412 -9.93 -2.56 -27.87
C GLU A 412 -9.68 -2.26 -26.38
N VAL A 413 -8.45 -1.90 -25.98
CA VAL A 413 -8.09 -1.65 -24.56
C VAL A 413 -7.80 -0.17 -24.34
N LEU A 414 -8.28 0.39 -23.24
CA LEU A 414 -7.87 1.71 -22.77
C LEU A 414 -6.78 1.54 -21.70
N ASP A 415 -5.62 2.15 -21.90
CA ASP A 415 -4.61 2.32 -20.86
C ASP A 415 -5.05 3.42 -19.91
N ILE A 416 -5.19 3.10 -18.62
CA ILE A 416 -5.64 4.04 -17.60
C ILE A 416 -4.54 4.26 -16.55
N ASP A 417 -4.61 5.41 -15.89
CA ASP A 417 -3.71 5.71 -14.79
C ASP A 417 -3.98 4.78 -13.59
N TRP A 418 -2.94 4.36 -12.91
CA TRP A 418 -2.99 3.51 -11.71
C TRP A 418 -3.62 4.21 -10.50
N GLN A 419 -3.70 5.54 -10.48
CA GLN A 419 -4.21 6.31 -9.34
C GLN A 419 -5.64 5.91 -8.97
N GLY A 420 -5.81 5.47 -7.73
CA GLY A 420 -7.10 4.97 -7.24
C GLY A 420 -7.51 3.59 -7.77
N ILE A 421 -6.67 2.93 -8.58
CA ILE A 421 -6.94 1.58 -9.11
C ILE A 421 -6.24 0.51 -8.27
N ILE A 422 -4.90 0.64 -8.07
CA ILE A 422 -4.10 -0.39 -7.42
C ILE A 422 -2.85 0.21 -6.78
N ILE A 423 -2.44 -0.39 -5.69
CA ILE A 423 -1.08 -0.32 -5.14
C ILE A 423 -0.58 -1.74 -4.98
N SER A 424 0.36 -2.13 -5.82
CA SER A 424 0.93 -3.47 -5.79
C SER A 424 1.87 -3.60 -4.58
N LEU A 425 1.60 -4.54 -3.69
CA LEU A 425 2.43 -4.78 -2.51
C LEU A 425 3.59 -5.69 -2.84
N ARG A 426 4.81 -5.24 -2.51
CA ARG A 426 6.02 -6.05 -2.68
C ARG A 426 6.39 -6.68 -1.36
N HIS A 427 6.46 -8.01 -1.36
CA HIS A 427 6.78 -8.84 -0.21
C HIS A 427 7.60 -10.07 -0.64
N SER A 428 8.13 -10.83 0.31
CA SER A 428 9.02 -11.96 0.04
C SER A 428 8.39 -13.12 -0.74
N GLY A 429 7.06 -13.18 -0.83
CA GLY A 429 6.29 -14.22 -1.53
C GLY A 429 5.83 -13.85 -2.93
N ASN A 430 6.21 -12.69 -3.48
CA ASN A 430 5.83 -12.33 -4.84
C ASN A 430 6.42 -13.31 -5.86
N ILE A 431 5.61 -13.70 -6.85
CA ILE A 431 6.02 -14.61 -7.94
C ILE A 431 6.78 -13.85 -9.02
N SER A 432 6.37 -12.63 -9.32
CA SER A 432 7.02 -11.77 -10.30
C SER A 432 8.11 -10.94 -9.63
N ASN A 433 9.37 -11.24 -9.92
CA ASN A 433 10.48 -10.33 -9.65
C ASN A 433 10.44 -9.20 -10.70
N ARG A 434 9.55 -8.23 -10.52
CA ARG A 434 9.72 -6.95 -11.22
C ARG A 434 10.97 -6.33 -10.62
N ASN A 435 12.04 -6.23 -11.40
CA ASN A 435 13.30 -5.64 -10.97
C ASN A 435 13.00 -4.25 -10.39
N GLU A 436 13.52 -3.98 -9.22
CA GLU A 436 13.61 -2.63 -8.70
C GLU A 436 14.52 -1.88 -9.67
N LEU A 437 13.94 -1.13 -10.60
CA LEU A 437 14.67 -0.45 -11.67
C LEU A 437 15.52 0.71 -11.14
N THR A 438 15.27 1.14 -9.91
CA THR A 438 16.08 2.11 -9.18
C THR A 438 16.09 1.76 -7.70
N GLU A 439 17.25 1.87 -7.05
CA GLU A 439 17.39 1.73 -5.60
C GLU A 439 16.80 2.94 -4.84
N GLU A 440 16.50 4.02 -5.55
CA GLU A 440 15.97 5.26 -4.98
C GLU A 440 14.45 5.27 -5.05
N PRO A 441 13.77 5.50 -3.93
CA PRO A 441 12.32 5.68 -3.91
C PRO A 441 11.97 6.99 -4.64
N ASN A 442 10.97 6.93 -5.53
CA ASN A 442 10.49 8.09 -6.26
C ASN A 442 9.22 8.71 -5.64
N GLY A 443 9.14 8.72 -4.31
CA GLY A 443 8.08 9.35 -3.53
C GLY A 443 6.98 8.42 -3.03
N TRP A 444 6.03 8.98 -2.27
CA TRP A 444 4.87 8.25 -1.76
C TRP A 444 3.74 8.27 -2.79
N HIS A 445 3.26 7.09 -3.16
CA HIS A 445 2.25 6.94 -4.20
C HIS A 445 0.92 6.38 -3.70
N PHE A 446 0.76 6.28 -2.39
CA PHE A 446 -0.47 5.73 -1.80
C PHE A 446 -1.69 6.63 -1.92
N GLY A 447 -1.51 7.93 -2.13
CA GLY A 447 -2.57 8.87 -1.87
C GLY A 447 -2.92 8.91 -0.37
N LYS A 448 -4.20 9.10 -0.07
CA LYS A 448 -4.69 9.16 1.32
C LYS A 448 -5.13 7.78 1.78
N ILE A 449 -4.29 7.06 2.53
CA ILE A 449 -4.67 5.89 3.31
C ILE A 449 -4.56 6.21 4.80
N ASP A 450 -5.46 5.65 5.61
CA ASP A 450 -5.40 5.86 7.05
C ASP A 450 -4.29 5.03 7.71
N ASN A 451 -3.89 5.44 8.92
CA ASN A 451 -2.81 4.78 9.65
C ASN A 451 -3.12 3.32 9.97
N GLN A 452 -4.38 2.95 10.24
CA GLN A 452 -4.74 1.56 10.55
C GLN A 452 -4.57 0.68 9.32
N LEU A 453 -4.97 1.19 8.14
CA LEU A 453 -4.76 0.49 6.88
C LEU A 453 -3.26 0.34 6.60
N PHE A 454 -2.47 1.39 6.79
CA PHE A 454 -1.02 1.34 6.62
C PHE A 454 -0.37 0.28 7.53
N LEU A 455 -0.73 0.28 8.82
CA LEU A 455 -0.27 -0.71 9.78
C LEU A 455 -0.67 -2.13 9.38
N PHE A 456 -1.91 -2.28 8.93
CA PHE A 456 -2.40 -3.56 8.45
C PHE A 456 -1.59 -4.04 7.24
N LEU A 457 -1.36 -3.19 6.23
CA LEU A 457 -0.57 -3.55 5.04
C LEU A 457 0.86 -3.96 5.40
N THR A 458 1.50 -3.23 6.31
CA THR A 458 2.88 -3.51 6.73
C THR A 458 3.02 -4.72 7.65
N SER A 459 1.92 -5.19 8.24
CA SER A 459 1.89 -6.40 9.06
C SER A 459 1.76 -7.70 8.25
N LEU A 460 1.55 -7.60 6.92
CA LEU A 460 1.27 -8.75 6.07
C LEU A 460 2.53 -9.55 5.66
N ASP A 461 3.73 -9.09 5.95
CA ASP A 461 4.95 -9.84 5.65
C ASP A 461 5.29 -10.84 6.77
N GLU A 462 5.19 -12.14 6.46
CA GLU A 462 5.42 -13.23 7.43
C GLU A 462 6.88 -13.44 7.85
N LYS A 463 7.84 -12.71 7.27
CA LYS A 463 9.26 -12.88 7.59
C LYS A 463 9.75 -11.99 8.75
N LYS A 464 8.85 -11.59 9.62
CA LYS A 464 9.22 -10.92 10.88
C LYS A 464 9.26 -11.91 12.04
#